data_1f3025d45208e0c9744d82ea636e5f3e
#
_entry.id   1f3025d45208e0c9744d82ea636e5f3e
#
_cell.length_a   1.000
_cell.length_b   1.000
_cell.length_c   1.000
_cell.angle_alpha   90.00
_cell.angle_beta   90.00
_cell.angle_gamma   90.00
#
_symmetry.space_group_name_H-M   'P 1'
#
loop_
_entity.id
_entity.type
_entity.pdbx_description
1 polymer ?
#
loop_
_entity_poly.entity_id
_entity_poly.type
_entity_poly.pdbx_seq_one_letter_code
_entity_poly.pdbx_strand_id
1 'polypeptide(L)'
;MRGWKWGLAVATAAMVLGIFGGKGQAAPERRAPSPAEQYGMEEADRDDGLLQDVVLGMHNDERSRWGLTPLAWDRALAADAARYARQMARTNIFAHSPRATRAVPSGENLWMGSRGLYDYEVMVGAFLNERRYFRRAGKMPNFSTTGRWQDVAHYTQIIWRGTRSVGCALAEGRSFDYLVCRYYPAGNMFGMGPLDAAPVLAGGEE
;
A
#
# COMPACT_ATOMS: atom_id res chain seq x y z
N MET A 1 36.71 22.04 79.35
CA MET A 1 36.12 23.33 78.94
C MET A 1 34.82 23.09 78.21
N ARG A 2 33.80 23.78 78.63
CA ARG A 2 32.38 23.49 78.42
C ARG A 2 31.89 23.67 77.00
N GLY A 3 31.21 22.64 76.42
CA GLY A 3 30.49 22.68 75.16
C GLY A 3 28.99 22.65 75.39
N TRP A 4 28.30 23.61 74.86
CA TRP A 4 26.87 23.84 75.05
C TRP A 4 26.09 23.16 73.94
N LYS A 5 25.09 22.31 74.28
CA LYS A 5 24.15 21.66 73.39
C LYS A 5 22.91 22.54 73.24
N TRP A 6 22.53 22.88 72.08
CA TRP A 6 21.20 23.38 71.74
C TRP A 6 20.46 22.33 70.90
N GLY A 7 19.40 21.83 71.46
CA GLY A 7 18.45 20.99 70.78
C GLY A 7 17.45 21.86 70.05
N LEU A 8 17.27 21.61 68.74
CA LEU A 8 16.17 22.12 67.91
C LEU A 8 15.18 20.99 67.67
N ALA A 9 13.99 21.15 68.26
CA ALA A 9 12.84 20.28 67.89
C ALA A 9 12.29 20.69 66.53
N VAL A 10 12.32 19.78 65.60
CA VAL A 10 11.68 19.95 64.26
C VAL A 10 10.31 19.28 64.33
N ALA A 11 9.28 20.09 64.31
CA ALA A 11 7.90 19.62 64.16
C ALA A 11 7.67 19.18 62.69
N THR A 12 7.47 17.90 62.48
CA THR A 12 7.07 17.35 61.16
C THR A 12 5.58 17.56 60.97
N ALA A 13 5.21 18.53 60.14
CA ALA A 13 3.88 18.65 59.58
C ALA A 13 3.75 17.66 58.39
N ALA A 14 2.96 16.62 58.57
CA ALA A 14 2.60 15.71 57.48
C ALA A 14 1.62 16.40 56.52
N MET A 15 2.11 16.86 55.39
CA MET A 15 1.25 17.30 54.27
C MET A 15 0.76 16.08 53.49
N VAL A 16 -0.50 15.74 53.64
CA VAL A 16 -1.19 14.76 52.81
C VAL A 16 -1.44 15.41 51.44
N LEU A 17 -0.58 15.15 50.47
CA LEU A 17 -0.81 15.49 49.09
C LEU A 17 -1.79 14.46 48.51
N GLY A 18 -3.05 14.87 48.37
CA GLY A 18 -4.05 14.14 47.59
C GLY A 18 -3.65 14.12 46.12
N ILE A 19 -3.20 12.95 45.66
CA ILE A 19 -2.95 12.72 44.22
C ILE A 19 -4.31 12.55 43.53
N PHE A 20 -4.88 13.64 43.03
CA PHE A 20 -5.94 13.55 42.00
C PHE A 20 -5.28 13.12 40.69
N GLY A 21 -5.28 11.83 40.45
CA GLY A 21 -4.91 11.24 39.16
C GLY A 21 -5.94 11.59 38.10
N GLY A 22 -5.91 12.80 37.59
CA GLY A 22 -6.59 13.15 36.38
C GLY A 22 -5.90 12.39 35.22
N LYS A 23 -6.58 11.37 34.66
CA LYS A 23 -6.20 10.83 33.34
C LYS A 23 -6.34 11.97 32.35
N GLY A 24 -5.24 12.67 32.08
CA GLY A 24 -5.15 13.61 30.98
C GLY A 24 -5.39 12.81 29.69
N GLN A 25 -6.58 12.93 29.10
CA GLN A 25 -6.80 12.55 27.73
C GLN A 25 -5.84 13.40 26.90
N ALA A 26 -4.85 12.77 26.26
CA ALA A 26 -4.02 13.44 25.28
C ALA A 26 -4.98 14.10 24.26
N ALA A 27 -4.84 15.41 24.07
CA ALA A 27 -5.59 16.08 23.02
C ALA A 27 -5.34 15.36 21.71
N PRO A 28 -6.37 15.15 20.86
CA PRO A 28 -6.19 14.49 19.57
C PRO A 28 -5.11 15.26 18.80
N GLU A 29 -4.06 14.55 18.43
CA GLU A 29 -2.96 15.11 17.65
C GLU A 29 -3.57 15.66 16.36
N ARG A 30 -3.52 16.98 16.18
CA ARG A 30 -4.10 17.62 14.99
C ARG A 30 -3.32 17.14 13.79
N ARG A 31 -3.98 16.36 12.94
CA ARG A 31 -3.46 15.95 11.63
C ARG A 31 -3.00 17.21 10.88
N ALA A 32 -1.79 17.21 10.34
CA ALA A 32 -1.36 18.31 9.47
C ALA A 32 -2.30 18.37 8.24
N PRO A 33 -2.67 19.58 7.75
CA PRO A 33 -3.54 19.70 6.58
C PRO A 33 -2.95 18.95 5.39
N SER A 34 -3.83 18.37 4.54
CA SER A 34 -3.41 17.78 3.28
C SER A 34 -2.94 18.89 2.32
N PRO A 35 -2.16 18.57 1.27
CA PRO A 35 -1.90 19.54 0.22
C PRO A 35 -3.18 20.08 -0.41
N ALA A 36 -4.24 19.28 -0.57
CA ALA A 36 -5.53 19.74 -1.06
C ALA A 36 -6.13 20.79 -0.12
N GLU A 37 -6.20 20.51 1.19
CA GLU A 37 -6.66 21.46 2.20
C GLU A 37 -5.78 22.74 2.24
N GLN A 38 -4.46 22.58 2.14
CA GLN A 38 -3.51 23.70 2.19
C GLN A 38 -3.65 24.67 1.01
N TYR A 39 -3.97 24.15 -0.19
CA TYR A 39 -4.11 24.92 -1.41
C TYR A 39 -5.58 25.17 -1.81
N GLY A 40 -6.55 24.83 -0.95
CA GLY A 40 -7.97 25.02 -1.21
C GLY A 40 -8.49 24.19 -2.40
N MET A 41 -7.87 23.05 -2.67
CA MET A 41 -8.30 22.10 -3.68
C MET A 41 -9.34 21.15 -3.09
N GLU A 42 -10.26 20.66 -3.92
CA GLU A 42 -11.18 19.61 -3.52
C GLU A 42 -10.41 18.30 -3.27
N GLU A 43 -10.67 17.64 -2.13
CA GLU A 43 -10.12 16.32 -1.86
C GLU A 43 -10.83 15.29 -2.76
N ALA A 44 -10.04 14.36 -3.30
CA ALA A 44 -10.58 13.26 -4.09
C ALA A 44 -11.45 12.34 -3.24
N ASP A 45 -12.60 11.90 -3.79
CA ASP A 45 -13.44 10.88 -3.16
C ASP A 45 -12.72 9.54 -3.11
N ARG A 46 -12.68 8.90 -1.92
CA ARG A 46 -11.79 7.77 -1.66
C ARG A 46 -12.37 6.74 -0.70
N ASP A 47 -13.63 6.38 -0.87
CA ASP A 47 -14.15 5.24 -0.13
C ASP A 47 -13.60 3.89 -0.64
N ASP A 48 -13.64 2.86 0.21
CA ASP A 48 -13.11 1.53 -0.12
C ASP A 48 -13.94 0.82 -1.22
N GLY A 49 -15.23 1.13 -1.34
CA GLY A 49 -16.10 0.59 -2.39
C GLY A 49 -15.68 1.15 -3.75
N LEU A 50 -15.47 2.46 -3.83
CA LEU A 50 -15.00 3.13 -5.02
C LEU A 50 -13.63 2.59 -5.47
N LEU A 51 -12.69 2.36 -4.55
CA LEU A 51 -11.40 1.74 -4.88
C LEU A 51 -11.57 0.39 -5.58
N GLN A 52 -12.43 -0.48 -5.04
CA GLN A 52 -12.70 -1.78 -5.65
C GLN A 52 -13.24 -1.64 -7.06
N ASP A 53 -14.23 -0.77 -7.26
CA ASP A 53 -14.90 -0.56 -8.54
C ASP A 53 -13.93 -0.01 -9.59
N VAL A 54 -13.15 1.01 -9.25
CA VAL A 54 -12.14 1.59 -10.15
C VAL A 54 -11.06 0.57 -10.51
N VAL A 55 -10.53 -0.15 -9.53
CA VAL A 55 -9.50 -1.17 -9.79
C VAL A 55 -10.05 -2.25 -10.71
N LEU A 56 -11.20 -2.84 -10.41
CA LEU A 56 -11.77 -3.91 -11.24
C LEU A 56 -12.16 -3.38 -12.62
N GLY A 57 -12.80 -2.22 -12.70
CA GLY A 57 -13.21 -1.61 -13.96
C GLY A 57 -12.01 -1.42 -14.89
N MET A 58 -11.02 -0.63 -14.46
CA MET A 58 -9.88 -0.28 -15.30
C MET A 58 -8.99 -1.49 -15.65
N HIS A 59 -8.79 -2.42 -14.69
CA HIS A 59 -8.02 -3.64 -14.96
C HIS A 59 -8.73 -4.54 -15.96
N ASN A 60 -10.03 -4.76 -15.80
CA ASN A 60 -10.79 -5.67 -16.63
C ASN A 60 -11.08 -5.09 -18.02
N ASP A 61 -11.23 -3.79 -18.15
CA ASP A 61 -11.29 -3.11 -19.44
C ASP A 61 -9.99 -3.32 -20.24
N GLU A 62 -8.83 -3.16 -19.60
CA GLU A 62 -7.56 -3.40 -20.27
C GLU A 62 -7.36 -4.88 -20.59
N ARG A 63 -7.73 -5.78 -19.68
CA ARG A 63 -7.64 -7.24 -19.89
C ARG A 63 -8.54 -7.71 -21.03
N SER A 64 -9.73 -7.12 -21.18
CA SER A 64 -10.66 -7.45 -22.27
C SER A 64 -10.06 -7.16 -23.65
N ARG A 65 -9.26 -6.09 -23.79
CA ARG A 65 -8.54 -5.76 -25.04
C ARG A 65 -7.55 -6.84 -25.49
N TRP A 66 -7.11 -7.67 -24.54
CA TRP A 66 -6.19 -8.78 -24.75
C TRP A 66 -6.90 -10.15 -24.77
N GLY A 67 -8.23 -10.19 -24.68
CA GLY A 67 -9.00 -11.43 -24.59
C GLY A 67 -8.65 -12.26 -23.36
N LEU A 68 -8.37 -11.60 -22.24
CA LEU A 68 -8.01 -12.24 -20.97
C LEU A 68 -9.23 -12.35 -20.06
N THR A 69 -9.25 -13.39 -19.23
CA THR A 69 -10.27 -13.56 -18.19
C THR A 69 -10.25 -12.38 -17.23
N PRO A 70 -11.40 -11.78 -16.88
CA PRO A 70 -11.48 -10.72 -15.87
C PRO A 70 -10.89 -11.16 -14.53
N LEU A 71 -10.32 -10.21 -13.80
CA LEU A 71 -9.90 -10.39 -12.42
C LEU A 71 -11.12 -10.30 -11.49
N ALA A 72 -11.13 -11.12 -10.45
CA ALA A 72 -12.06 -10.99 -9.33
C ALA A 72 -11.40 -10.24 -8.17
N TRP A 73 -12.22 -9.51 -7.39
CA TRP A 73 -11.74 -8.90 -6.15
C TRP A 73 -11.53 -9.96 -5.07
N ASP A 74 -10.40 -9.89 -4.40
CA ASP A 74 -10.04 -10.79 -3.29
C ASP A 74 -9.82 -9.97 -2.01
N ARG A 75 -10.71 -10.17 -1.04
CA ARG A 75 -10.68 -9.45 0.24
C ARG A 75 -9.45 -9.79 1.09
N ALA A 76 -8.92 -11.00 0.98
CA ALA A 76 -7.72 -11.39 1.72
C ALA A 76 -6.48 -10.70 1.15
N LEU A 77 -6.39 -10.58 -0.19
CA LEU A 77 -5.35 -9.79 -0.84
C LEU A 77 -5.47 -8.30 -0.49
N ALA A 78 -6.69 -7.74 -0.45
CA ALA A 78 -6.92 -6.36 -0.06
C ALA A 78 -6.50 -6.11 1.41
N ALA A 79 -6.82 -7.03 2.32
CA ALA A 79 -6.40 -6.93 3.71
C ALA A 79 -4.86 -7.00 3.87
N ASP A 80 -4.19 -7.84 3.07
CA ASP A 80 -2.72 -7.90 3.02
C ASP A 80 -2.12 -6.60 2.46
N ALA A 81 -2.69 -6.08 1.38
CA ALA A 81 -2.33 -4.79 0.80
C ALA A 81 -2.47 -3.65 1.83
N ALA A 82 -3.59 -3.62 2.58
CA ALA A 82 -3.84 -2.62 3.60
C ALA A 82 -2.83 -2.65 4.75
N ARG A 83 -2.38 -3.85 5.17
CA ARG A 83 -1.31 -3.95 6.17
C ARG A 83 -0.04 -3.29 5.69
N TYR A 84 0.36 -3.58 4.44
CA TYR A 84 1.60 -3.07 3.89
C TYR A 84 1.52 -1.57 3.54
N ALA A 85 0.40 -1.11 3.00
CA ALA A 85 0.17 0.31 2.74
C ALA A 85 0.29 1.14 4.04
N ARG A 86 -0.35 0.69 5.14
CA ARG A 86 -0.20 1.33 6.46
C ARG A 86 1.24 1.28 7.00
N GLN A 87 2.00 0.23 6.71
CA GLN A 87 3.41 0.18 7.08
C GLN A 87 4.21 1.26 6.35
N MET A 88 4.07 1.38 5.03
CA MET A 88 4.71 2.44 4.24
C MET A 88 4.32 3.84 4.73
N ALA A 89 3.03 4.05 4.99
CA ALA A 89 2.52 5.32 5.50
C ALA A 89 3.13 5.73 6.84
N ARG A 90 3.35 4.77 7.76
CA ARG A 90 4.00 5.02 9.07
C ARG A 90 5.50 5.24 8.96
N THR A 91 6.18 4.51 8.08
CA THR A 91 7.64 4.53 7.97
C THR A 91 8.15 5.55 6.97
N ASN A 92 7.26 6.06 6.11
CA ASN A 92 7.59 6.92 4.96
C ASN A 92 8.62 6.26 4.01
N ILE A 93 8.60 4.91 3.91
CA ILE A 93 9.48 4.14 3.03
C ILE A 93 8.64 3.57 1.88
N PHE A 94 8.96 3.97 0.65
CA PHE A 94 8.33 3.46 -0.58
C PHE A 94 9.22 2.38 -1.20
N ALA A 95 8.86 1.12 -0.96
CA ALA A 95 9.60 -0.05 -1.46
C ALA A 95 8.69 -1.27 -1.58
N HIS A 96 9.04 -2.22 -2.44
CA HIS A 96 8.35 -3.50 -2.49
C HIS A 96 8.49 -4.30 -1.19
N SER A 97 7.40 -4.94 -0.76
CA SER A 97 7.43 -5.84 0.40
C SER A 97 8.28 -7.08 0.10
N PRO A 98 9.04 -7.58 1.08
CA PRO A 98 9.67 -8.90 0.94
C PRO A 98 8.60 -9.97 0.65
N ARG A 99 8.84 -10.83 -0.35
CA ARG A 99 7.86 -11.86 -0.73
C ARG A 99 7.44 -12.77 0.43
N ALA A 100 8.39 -13.09 1.31
CA ALA A 100 8.14 -13.92 2.48
C ALA A 100 7.18 -13.31 3.52
N THR A 101 6.94 -11.99 3.48
CA THR A 101 6.02 -11.31 4.41
C THR A 101 4.60 -11.19 3.89
N ARG A 102 4.35 -11.60 2.65
CA ARG A 102 3.02 -11.59 2.03
C ARG A 102 2.22 -12.79 2.51
N ALA A 103 0.91 -12.59 2.72
CA ALA A 103 0.02 -13.66 3.18
C ALA A 103 0.00 -14.86 2.22
N VAL A 104 0.13 -14.59 0.92
CA VAL A 104 0.30 -15.58 -0.15
C VAL A 104 1.38 -15.11 -1.12
N PRO A 105 1.98 -16.01 -1.94
CA PRO A 105 2.98 -15.63 -2.95
C PRO A 105 2.36 -14.80 -4.08
N SER A 106 2.00 -13.55 -3.76
CA SER A 106 1.31 -12.62 -4.67
C SER A 106 2.27 -11.71 -5.41
N GLY A 107 1.84 -11.22 -6.59
CA GLY A 107 2.42 -10.06 -7.25
C GLY A 107 2.09 -8.77 -6.47
N GLU A 108 2.78 -7.69 -6.80
CA GLU A 108 2.58 -6.41 -6.12
C GLU A 108 2.81 -5.25 -7.08
N ASN A 109 1.84 -4.32 -7.15
CA ASN A 109 2.03 -3.00 -7.72
C ASN A 109 1.94 -1.96 -6.61
N LEU A 110 2.80 -0.95 -6.69
CA LEU A 110 2.88 0.14 -5.73
C LEU A 110 2.73 1.48 -6.43
N TRP A 111 1.99 2.40 -5.81
CA TRP A 111 1.93 3.78 -6.23
C TRP A 111 2.08 4.69 -4.99
N MET A 112 2.68 5.86 -5.18
CA MET A 112 2.83 6.90 -4.16
C MET A 112 2.64 8.26 -4.81
N GLY A 113 1.91 9.15 -4.15
CA GLY A 113 1.71 10.54 -4.56
C GLY A 113 1.42 11.44 -3.37
N SER A 114 1.36 12.75 -3.61
CA SER A 114 1.04 13.72 -2.56
C SER A 114 -0.32 13.43 -1.96
N ARG A 115 -0.41 13.48 -0.63
CA ARG A 115 -1.61 13.12 0.12
C ARG A 115 -2.81 13.99 -0.30
N GLY A 116 -3.94 13.34 -0.54
CA GLY A 116 -5.21 14.00 -0.82
C GLY A 116 -5.42 14.44 -2.27
N LEU A 117 -4.38 14.43 -3.14
CA LEU A 117 -4.46 15.08 -4.46
C LEU A 117 -4.98 14.22 -5.60
N TYR A 118 -4.88 12.91 -5.50
CA TYR A 118 -5.13 12.02 -6.63
C TYR A 118 -6.34 11.13 -6.37
N ASP A 119 -7.22 10.98 -7.34
CA ASP A 119 -8.26 9.96 -7.35
C ASP A 119 -7.70 8.58 -7.68
N TYR A 120 -8.53 7.55 -7.55
CA TYR A 120 -8.10 6.18 -7.82
C TYR A 120 -7.85 5.94 -9.32
N GLU A 121 -8.56 6.63 -10.20
CA GLU A 121 -8.38 6.56 -11.64
C GLU A 121 -6.99 7.03 -12.06
N VAL A 122 -6.49 8.10 -11.47
CA VAL A 122 -5.13 8.59 -11.71
C VAL A 122 -4.09 7.60 -11.20
N MET A 123 -4.30 7.04 -10.00
CA MET A 123 -3.37 6.08 -9.41
C MET A 123 -3.26 4.79 -10.26
N VAL A 124 -4.41 4.19 -10.62
CA VAL A 124 -4.46 2.99 -11.46
C VAL A 124 -4.03 3.30 -12.89
N GLY A 125 -4.41 4.47 -13.39
CA GLY A 125 -4.01 4.99 -14.70
C GLY A 125 -2.50 5.07 -14.86
N ALA A 126 -1.77 5.41 -13.79
CA ALA A 126 -0.31 5.42 -13.81
C ALA A 126 0.28 4.04 -14.15
N PHE A 127 -0.29 2.95 -13.62
CA PHE A 127 0.11 1.58 -13.97
C PHE A 127 -0.21 1.25 -15.44
N LEU A 128 -1.38 1.65 -15.92
CA LEU A 128 -1.83 1.38 -17.28
C LEU A 128 -1.07 2.19 -18.34
N ASN A 129 -0.58 3.38 -17.98
CA ASN A 129 0.18 4.24 -18.87
C ASN A 129 1.53 3.64 -19.29
N GLU A 130 2.04 2.65 -18.56
CA GLU A 130 3.24 1.89 -18.95
C GLU A 130 3.05 1.08 -20.24
N ARG A 131 1.78 0.84 -20.67
CA ARG A 131 1.43 0.17 -21.94
C ARG A 131 2.21 0.71 -23.12
N ARG A 132 2.50 1.99 -23.19
CA ARG A 132 3.26 2.64 -24.27
C ARG A 132 4.66 2.08 -24.48
N TYR A 133 5.22 1.45 -23.47
CA TYR A 133 6.54 0.83 -23.51
C TYR A 133 6.50 -0.70 -23.62
N PHE A 134 5.31 -1.29 -23.63
CA PHE A 134 5.16 -2.74 -23.65
C PHE A 134 5.43 -3.34 -25.03
N ARG A 135 6.23 -4.39 -25.07
CA ARG A 135 6.53 -5.20 -26.27
C ARG A 135 5.78 -6.52 -26.20
N ARG A 136 4.75 -6.69 -27.06
CA ARG A 136 3.84 -7.84 -27.05
C ARG A 136 4.53 -9.21 -27.14
N ALA A 137 5.52 -9.34 -28.02
CA ALA A 137 6.23 -10.61 -28.25
C ALA A 137 7.38 -10.84 -27.25
N GLY A 138 7.58 -9.92 -26.32
CA GLY A 138 8.67 -10.00 -25.35
C GLY A 138 8.36 -10.94 -24.19
N LYS A 139 9.42 -11.53 -23.66
CA LYS A 139 9.40 -12.29 -22.41
C LYS A 139 10.27 -11.60 -21.38
N MET A 140 9.93 -11.74 -20.10
CA MET A 140 10.72 -11.14 -19.02
C MET A 140 12.17 -11.69 -19.06
N PRO A 141 13.18 -10.81 -19.04
CA PRO A 141 13.15 -9.37 -18.80
C PRO A 141 12.98 -8.50 -20.06
N ASN A 142 12.75 -9.06 -21.26
CA ASN A 142 12.85 -8.35 -22.55
C ASN A 142 11.49 -7.96 -23.13
N PHE A 143 10.50 -7.62 -22.33
CA PHE A 143 9.15 -7.20 -22.77
C PHE A 143 8.93 -5.68 -22.75
N SER A 144 9.99 -4.88 -22.58
CA SER A 144 9.94 -3.42 -22.68
C SER A 144 10.69 -2.89 -23.89
N THR A 145 10.17 -1.82 -24.51
CA THR A 145 10.85 -1.10 -25.59
C THR A 145 12.00 -0.22 -25.08
N THR A 146 12.01 0.10 -23.79
CA THR A 146 13.07 0.88 -23.15
C THR A 146 14.32 0.06 -22.78
N GLY A 147 14.24 -1.27 -22.86
CA GLY A 147 15.28 -2.19 -22.40
C GLY A 147 15.23 -2.47 -20.89
N ARG A 148 14.35 -1.80 -20.15
CA ARG A 148 14.17 -1.97 -18.70
C ARG A 148 12.79 -2.57 -18.45
N TRP A 149 12.73 -3.79 -17.91
CA TRP A 149 11.45 -4.45 -17.64
C TRP A 149 10.62 -3.71 -16.57
N GLN A 150 11.30 -3.01 -15.66
CA GLN A 150 10.66 -2.23 -14.59
C GLN A 150 9.73 -1.15 -15.14
N ASP A 151 10.02 -0.60 -16.33
CA ASP A 151 9.23 0.49 -16.93
C ASP A 151 7.86 0.01 -17.45
N VAL A 152 7.58 -1.29 -17.36
CA VAL A 152 6.30 -1.91 -17.77
C VAL A 152 5.81 -2.95 -16.75
N ALA A 153 6.44 -3.05 -15.59
CA ALA A 153 6.18 -4.11 -14.63
C ALA A 153 4.77 -4.06 -14.03
N HIS A 154 4.27 -2.86 -13.79
CA HIS A 154 2.90 -2.69 -13.27
C HIS A 154 1.88 -3.09 -14.34
N TYR A 155 2.07 -2.63 -15.56
CA TYR A 155 1.20 -2.96 -16.69
C TYR A 155 1.18 -4.46 -16.98
N THR A 156 2.36 -5.10 -17.06
CA THR A 156 2.46 -6.53 -17.37
C THR A 156 1.89 -7.41 -16.28
N GLN A 157 1.93 -6.97 -15.01
CA GLN A 157 1.22 -7.63 -13.93
C GLN A 157 -0.30 -7.57 -14.12
N ILE A 158 -0.85 -6.42 -14.55
CA ILE A 158 -2.30 -6.27 -14.81
C ILE A 158 -2.77 -7.21 -15.91
N ILE A 159 -2.03 -7.30 -17.01
CA ILE A 159 -2.37 -8.14 -18.16
C ILE A 159 -1.79 -9.56 -18.07
N TRP A 160 -1.27 -9.96 -16.91
CA TRP A 160 -0.74 -11.33 -16.76
C TRP A 160 -1.85 -12.37 -16.90
N ARG A 161 -1.74 -13.23 -17.92
CA ARG A 161 -2.80 -14.22 -18.25
C ARG A 161 -3.12 -15.15 -17.09
N GLY A 162 -2.09 -15.58 -16.35
CA GLY A 162 -2.22 -16.49 -15.21
C GLY A 162 -2.86 -15.89 -13.96
N THR A 163 -2.87 -14.56 -13.84
CA THR A 163 -3.49 -13.87 -12.67
C THR A 163 -5.00 -13.96 -12.73
N ARG A 164 -5.65 -14.24 -11.59
CA ARG A 164 -7.09 -14.44 -11.45
C ARG A 164 -7.75 -13.45 -10.50
N SER A 165 -7.02 -12.95 -9.53
CA SER A 165 -7.58 -12.05 -8.52
C SER A 165 -6.64 -10.89 -8.18
N VAL A 166 -7.24 -9.81 -7.71
CA VAL A 166 -6.59 -8.60 -7.25
C VAL A 166 -7.25 -8.11 -5.98
N GLY A 167 -6.47 -7.52 -5.10
CA GLY A 167 -6.96 -6.79 -3.93
C GLY A 167 -6.04 -5.64 -3.62
N CYS A 168 -6.59 -4.43 -3.51
CA CYS A 168 -5.83 -3.21 -3.30
C CYS A 168 -6.28 -2.50 -2.01
N ALA A 169 -5.42 -1.64 -1.50
CA ALA A 169 -5.74 -0.72 -0.43
C ALA A 169 -4.88 0.53 -0.50
N LEU A 170 -5.47 1.65 -0.12
CA LEU A 170 -4.79 2.92 0.08
C LEU A 170 -4.52 3.14 1.58
N ALA A 171 -3.39 3.75 1.91
CA ALA A 171 -3.13 4.30 3.22
C ALA A 171 -2.53 5.70 3.09
N GLU A 172 -3.09 6.62 3.86
CA GLU A 172 -2.60 7.99 3.94
C GLU A 172 -1.46 8.09 4.95
N GLY A 173 -0.33 8.59 4.48
CA GLY A 173 0.80 8.96 5.33
C GLY A 173 0.77 10.44 5.71
N ARG A 174 1.86 10.93 6.28
CA ARG A 174 1.97 12.34 6.68
C ARG A 174 1.94 13.28 5.46
N SER A 175 2.69 12.94 4.42
CA SER A 175 2.87 13.78 3.22
C SER A 175 2.45 13.08 1.94
N PHE A 176 2.35 11.76 1.95
CA PHE A 176 2.08 10.94 0.78
C PHE A 176 0.99 9.91 1.05
N ASP A 177 0.28 9.56 -0.01
CA ASP A 177 -0.62 8.42 -0.07
C ASP A 177 0.12 7.24 -0.70
N TYR A 178 -0.21 6.04 -0.23
CA TYR A 178 0.40 4.79 -0.65
C TYR A 178 -0.67 3.80 -1.08
N LEU A 179 -0.76 3.54 -2.39
CA LEU A 179 -1.61 2.47 -2.93
C LEU A 179 -0.77 1.20 -3.09
N VAL A 180 -1.30 0.10 -2.57
CA VAL A 180 -0.76 -1.26 -2.76
C VAL A 180 -1.81 -2.11 -3.43
N CYS A 181 -1.43 -2.81 -4.52
CA CYS A 181 -2.24 -3.85 -5.13
C CYS A 181 -1.52 -5.18 -5.07
N ARG A 182 -2.24 -6.24 -4.61
CA ARG A 182 -1.79 -7.63 -4.59
C ARG A 182 -2.48 -8.40 -5.70
N TYR A 183 -1.75 -9.29 -6.35
CA TYR A 183 -2.25 -10.09 -7.48
C TYR A 183 -1.98 -11.57 -7.28
N TYR A 184 -2.99 -12.43 -7.51
CA TYR A 184 -2.79 -13.86 -7.36
C TYR A 184 -3.43 -14.64 -8.52
N PRO A 185 -2.74 -15.66 -9.04
CA PRO A 185 -1.30 -15.91 -8.92
C PRO A 185 -0.45 -14.72 -9.36
N ALA A 186 0.80 -14.68 -8.86
CA ALA A 186 1.74 -13.63 -9.25
C ALA A 186 2.09 -13.69 -10.74
N GLY A 187 2.30 -12.51 -11.32
CA GLY A 187 2.84 -12.37 -12.68
C GLY A 187 4.35 -12.08 -12.69
N ASN A 188 4.80 -11.56 -13.82
CA ASN A 188 6.18 -11.11 -14.05
C ASN A 188 7.22 -12.20 -13.76
N MET A 189 6.98 -13.42 -14.29
CA MET A 189 7.89 -14.55 -14.15
C MET A 189 8.98 -14.53 -15.23
N PHE A 190 10.22 -14.72 -14.83
CA PHE A 190 11.35 -14.78 -15.78
C PHE A 190 11.14 -15.84 -16.85
N GLY A 191 11.51 -15.49 -18.07
CA GLY A 191 11.39 -16.37 -19.24
C GLY A 191 9.97 -16.44 -19.83
N MET A 192 8.98 -15.78 -19.22
CA MET A 192 7.59 -15.78 -19.68
C MET A 192 7.14 -14.39 -20.11
N GLY A 193 6.23 -14.35 -21.08
CA GLY A 193 5.49 -13.17 -21.47
C GLY A 193 4.14 -13.09 -20.71
N PRO A 194 3.58 -11.89 -20.55
CA PRO A 194 2.32 -11.73 -19.79
C PRO A 194 1.13 -12.40 -20.47
N LEU A 195 1.21 -12.61 -21.79
CA LEU A 195 0.16 -13.22 -22.60
C LEU A 195 0.39 -14.72 -22.88
N ASP A 196 1.50 -15.30 -22.40
CA ASP A 196 1.78 -16.72 -22.56
C ASP A 196 0.70 -17.56 -21.84
N ALA A 197 0.47 -18.77 -22.31
CA ALA A 197 -0.36 -19.72 -21.59
C ALA A 197 0.21 -19.93 -20.17
N ALA A 198 -0.67 -20.00 -19.19
CA ALA A 198 -0.23 -20.34 -17.83
C ALA A 198 0.48 -21.72 -17.88
N PRO A 199 1.61 -21.89 -17.15
CA PRO A 199 2.21 -23.22 -17.02
C PRO A 199 1.12 -24.19 -16.55
N VAL A 200 0.94 -25.27 -17.27
CA VAL A 200 0.15 -26.40 -16.75
C VAL A 200 0.96 -26.91 -15.56
N LEU A 201 0.46 -26.65 -14.35
CA LEU A 201 1.01 -27.33 -13.18
C LEU A 201 0.81 -28.80 -13.47
N ALA A 202 1.93 -29.52 -13.67
CA ALA A 202 1.86 -30.97 -13.78
C ALA A 202 1.06 -31.46 -12.57
N GLY A 203 -0.15 -31.99 -12.83
CA GLY A 203 -1.01 -32.51 -11.80
C GLY A 203 -0.21 -33.52 -11.03
N GLY A 204 -0.14 -33.40 -9.70
CA GLY A 204 0.23 -34.51 -8.86
C GLY A 204 -0.77 -35.62 -9.21
N GLU A 205 -0.25 -36.68 -9.79
CA GLU A 205 -0.97 -37.94 -9.83
C GLU A 205 -1.27 -38.32 -8.39
N GLU A 206 -2.54 -38.58 -8.12
CA GLU A 206 -3.04 -39.14 -6.86
C GLU A 206 -2.44 -40.52 -6.59
#